data_702cecc3e3edaa052e71bd5a9fec83c3
#
_entry.id   702cecc3e3edaa052e71bd5a9fec83c3
#
_cell.length_a   1.000
_cell.length_b   1.000
_cell.length_c   1.000
_cell.angle_alpha   90.00
_cell.angle_beta   90.00
_cell.angle_gamma   90.00
#
_symmetry.space_group_name_H-M   'P 1'
#
loop_
_entity.id
_entity.type
_entity.pdbx_description
1 polymer ?
#
loop_
_entity_poly.entity_id
_entity_poly.type
_entity_poly.pdbx_seq_one_letter_code
_entity_poly.pdbx_strand_id
1 'polypeptide(L)'
;MGREFLDVFTGWAESYDSFVQGQDAEYKEVFRRYDEILDEIVKRSGENVLEFGIGTGNLTKLLFDSNKQVFPIEPSPEMRLIASKKLGENVDIHDGDLIDFPKPTQQIDTIVSSYVFHHLTDDEKYEAIKLYHSLLPVNGKIIFADTMFQTEEAFQNEITKADQANFIDLRDDLKREYYPLIPVIRSHFEKNGFSVSFQQFNDFVWIVEATKL
;
A
#
# COMPACT_ATOMS: atom_id res chain seq x y z
N MET A 1 -5.00 10.33 9.70
CA MET A 1 -4.84 9.06 10.38
C MET A 1 -3.91 8.18 9.56
N GLY A 2 -3.15 7.27 10.21
CA GLY A 2 -1.97 6.66 9.57
C GLY A 2 -0.71 7.53 9.62
N ARG A 3 -0.82 8.76 10.14
CA ARG A 3 0.32 9.66 10.33
C ARG A 3 1.10 9.42 11.63
N GLU A 4 0.60 8.58 12.52
CA GLU A 4 1.28 8.16 13.77
C GLU A 4 2.56 7.35 13.51
N PHE A 5 2.73 6.82 12.30
CA PHE A 5 3.92 6.07 11.89
C PHE A 5 4.97 6.92 11.16
N LEU A 6 4.73 8.23 10.92
CA LEU A 6 5.64 9.07 10.15
C LEU A 6 7.06 9.19 10.76
N ASP A 7 7.15 9.15 12.09
CA ASP A 7 8.45 9.21 12.77
C ASP A 7 9.38 8.03 12.41
N VAL A 8 8.81 6.88 12.05
CA VAL A 8 9.56 5.71 11.59
C VAL A 8 10.27 5.99 10.26
N PHE A 9 9.61 6.74 9.37
CA PHE A 9 10.13 7.05 8.03
C PHE A 9 11.24 8.10 8.02
N THR A 10 11.33 8.95 9.07
CA THR A 10 12.38 9.99 9.16
C THR A 10 13.80 9.43 9.15
N GLY A 11 14.02 8.22 9.70
CA GLY A 11 15.32 7.54 9.68
C GLY A 11 15.51 6.55 8.51
N TRP A 12 14.44 6.15 7.85
CA TRP A 12 14.45 5.07 6.86
C TRP A 12 14.45 5.55 5.40
N ALA A 13 14.06 6.79 5.16
CA ALA A 13 13.83 7.29 3.81
C ALA A 13 15.04 7.10 2.88
N GLU A 14 16.28 7.34 3.36
CA GLU A 14 17.50 7.21 2.55
C GLU A 14 17.88 5.73 2.28
N SER A 15 17.50 4.80 3.16
CA SER A 15 17.82 3.38 3.05
C SER A 15 16.67 2.54 2.49
N TYR A 16 15.49 3.12 2.32
CA TYR A 16 14.26 2.41 1.94
C TYR A 16 14.42 1.59 0.65
N ASP A 17 15.02 2.16 -0.40
CA ASP A 17 15.20 1.44 -1.67
C ASP A 17 16.11 0.21 -1.52
N SER A 18 17.14 0.29 -0.67
CA SER A 18 18.01 -0.86 -0.35
C SER A 18 17.27 -1.90 0.49
N PHE A 19 16.40 -1.44 1.39
CA PHE A 19 15.61 -2.25 2.28
C PHE A 19 14.59 -3.12 1.51
N VAL A 20 13.80 -2.52 0.61
CA VAL A 20 12.84 -3.26 -0.21
C VAL A 20 13.49 -4.22 -1.23
N GLN A 21 14.78 -4.05 -1.51
CA GLN A 21 15.58 -4.98 -2.31
C GLN A 21 16.08 -6.20 -1.52
N GLY A 22 15.63 -6.38 -0.28
CA GLY A 22 15.93 -7.56 0.54
C GLY A 22 17.32 -7.58 1.17
N GLN A 23 17.93 -6.41 1.37
CA GLN A 23 19.23 -6.32 2.05
C GLN A 23 19.11 -6.55 3.55
N ASP A 24 17.94 -6.34 4.11
CA ASP A 24 17.62 -6.64 5.50
C ASP A 24 17.12 -8.08 5.66
N ALA A 25 17.78 -8.85 6.56
CA ALA A 25 17.47 -10.26 6.76
C ALA A 25 16.08 -10.49 7.37
N GLU A 26 15.61 -9.57 8.23
CA GLU A 26 14.30 -9.67 8.92
C GLU A 26 13.13 -9.49 7.94
N TYR A 27 13.27 -8.55 7.01
CA TYR A 27 12.21 -8.18 6.07
C TYR A 27 12.36 -8.81 4.67
N LYS A 28 13.40 -9.60 4.44
CA LYS A 28 13.67 -10.24 3.15
C LYS A 28 12.46 -11.01 2.60
N GLU A 29 11.73 -11.74 3.45
CA GLU A 29 10.55 -12.50 3.03
C GLU A 29 9.33 -11.60 2.82
N VAL A 30 9.21 -10.48 3.56
CA VAL A 30 8.15 -9.48 3.34
C VAL A 30 8.28 -8.87 1.94
N PHE A 31 9.50 -8.50 1.53
CA PHE A 31 9.75 -7.90 0.21
C PHE A 31 10.13 -8.91 -0.88
N ARG A 32 10.04 -10.21 -0.61
CA ARG A 32 10.27 -11.23 -1.64
C ARG A 32 9.30 -11.03 -2.81
N ARG A 33 9.85 -10.93 -4.05
CA ARG A 33 9.12 -10.64 -5.28
C ARG A 33 8.58 -9.20 -5.37
N TYR A 34 9.23 -8.24 -4.70
CA TYR A 34 8.78 -6.84 -4.66
C TYR A 34 8.52 -6.27 -6.06
N ASP A 35 9.49 -6.40 -6.98
CA ASP A 35 9.36 -5.87 -8.34
C ASP A 35 8.17 -6.50 -9.09
N GLU A 36 7.97 -7.82 -8.97
CA GLU A 36 6.83 -8.50 -9.59
C GLU A 36 5.49 -8.04 -9.00
N ILE A 37 5.45 -7.72 -7.70
CA ILE A 37 4.25 -7.17 -7.04
C ILE A 37 3.91 -5.80 -7.62
N LEU A 38 4.90 -4.91 -7.75
CA LEU A 38 4.69 -3.60 -8.36
C LEU A 38 4.26 -3.70 -9.83
N ASP A 39 4.90 -4.57 -10.62
CA ASP A 39 4.54 -4.82 -12.02
C ASP A 39 3.08 -5.31 -12.15
N GLU A 40 2.61 -6.17 -11.26
CA GLU A 40 1.21 -6.63 -11.26
C GLU A 40 0.23 -5.53 -10.89
N ILE A 41 0.57 -4.61 -9.99
CA ILE A 41 -0.25 -3.42 -9.72
C ILE A 41 -0.38 -2.58 -11.00
N VAL A 42 0.75 -2.27 -11.65
CA VAL A 42 0.79 -1.48 -12.90
C VAL A 42 -0.04 -2.12 -14.00
N LYS A 43 0.10 -3.43 -14.21
CA LYS A 43 -0.61 -4.21 -15.23
C LYS A 43 -2.12 -4.20 -15.05
N ARG A 44 -2.61 -4.20 -13.80
CA ARG A 44 -4.04 -4.21 -13.46
C ARG A 44 -4.65 -2.82 -13.44
N SER A 45 -3.81 -1.77 -13.33
CA SER A 45 -4.25 -0.38 -13.24
C SER A 45 -4.79 0.16 -14.57
N GLY A 46 -5.80 1.02 -14.50
CA GLY A 46 -6.32 1.80 -15.63
C GLY A 46 -5.39 2.93 -16.05
N GLU A 47 -5.95 3.98 -16.62
CA GLU A 47 -5.19 5.13 -17.17
C GLU A 47 -4.98 6.24 -16.13
N ASN A 48 -6.00 6.51 -15.28
CA ASN A 48 -6.02 7.62 -14.33
C ASN A 48 -5.95 7.09 -12.91
N VAL A 49 -4.76 7.10 -12.33
CA VAL A 49 -4.44 6.43 -11.08
C VAL A 49 -4.31 7.42 -9.93
N LEU A 50 -4.99 7.17 -8.81
CA LEU A 50 -4.70 7.77 -7.52
C LEU A 50 -3.81 6.81 -6.73
N GLU A 51 -2.61 7.24 -6.38
CA GLU A 51 -1.66 6.43 -5.61
C GLU A 51 -1.49 6.99 -4.21
N PHE A 52 -1.69 6.14 -3.19
CA PHE A 52 -1.47 6.48 -1.79
C PHE A 52 -0.17 5.90 -1.26
N GLY A 53 0.57 6.74 -0.49
CA GLY A 53 1.80 6.35 0.14
C GLY A 53 2.88 5.99 -0.87
N ILE A 54 3.20 6.94 -1.77
CA ILE A 54 4.16 6.68 -2.84
C ILE A 54 5.57 6.34 -2.32
N GLY A 55 5.87 6.70 -1.06
CA GLY A 55 7.18 6.53 -0.47
C GLY A 55 8.26 7.23 -1.29
N THR A 56 9.28 6.50 -1.69
CA THR A 56 10.35 6.99 -2.57
C THR A 56 9.99 7.03 -4.05
N GLY A 57 8.73 6.68 -4.42
CA GLY A 57 8.21 6.77 -5.78
C GLY A 57 8.50 5.56 -6.68
N ASN A 58 8.74 4.38 -6.11
CA ASN A 58 9.05 3.18 -6.90
C ASN A 58 7.87 2.76 -7.79
N LEU A 59 6.66 2.61 -7.23
CA LEU A 59 5.47 2.26 -7.99
C LEU A 59 5.06 3.42 -8.91
N THR A 60 5.11 4.67 -8.44
CA THR A 60 4.82 5.87 -9.24
C THR A 60 5.64 5.91 -10.52
N LYS A 61 6.95 5.61 -10.41
CA LYS A 61 7.85 5.57 -11.57
C LYS A 61 7.40 4.54 -12.61
N LEU A 62 7.06 3.33 -12.18
CA LEU A 62 6.59 2.26 -13.09
C LEU A 62 5.25 2.62 -13.75
N LEU A 63 4.36 3.28 -13.02
CA LEU A 63 3.10 3.79 -13.56
C LEU A 63 3.35 4.85 -14.65
N PHE A 64 4.26 5.83 -14.42
CA PHE A 64 4.65 6.82 -15.44
C PHE A 64 5.34 6.18 -16.64
N ASP A 65 6.27 5.25 -16.43
CA ASP A 65 6.95 4.50 -17.50
C ASP A 65 5.94 3.70 -18.36
N SER A 66 4.78 3.36 -17.79
CA SER A 66 3.65 2.71 -18.47
C SER A 66 2.61 3.71 -19.02
N ASN A 67 2.97 5.00 -19.14
CA ASN A 67 2.15 6.10 -19.66
C ASN A 67 0.83 6.34 -18.90
N LYS A 68 0.76 6.03 -17.62
CA LYS A 68 -0.42 6.31 -16.80
C LYS A 68 -0.36 7.73 -16.23
N GLN A 69 -1.54 8.33 -16.04
CA GLN A 69 -1.69 9.61 -15.35
C GLN A 69 -1.81 9.32 -13.85
N VAL A 70 -0.86 9.78 -13.06
CA VAL A 70 -0.84 9.48 -11.61
C VAL A 70 -1.08 10.75 -10.80
N PHE A 71 -1.95 10.64 -9.80
CA PHE A 71 -2.13 11.62 -8.74
C PHE A 71 -1.49 11.06 -7.46
N PRO A 72 -0.22 11.43 -7.16
CA PRO A 72 0.57 10.80 -6.11
C PRO A 72 0.34 11.51 -4.77
N ILE A 73 0.07 10.72 -3.72
CA ILE A 73 -0.13 11.17 -2.34
C ILE A 73 0.94 10.57 -1.44
N GLU A 74 1.59 11.42 -0.63
CA GLU A 74 2.59 10.99 0.35
C GLU A 74 2.59 11.91 1.57
N PRO A 75 2.36 11.41 2.79
CA PRO A 75 2.34 12.24 3.99
C PRO A 75 3.74 12.65 4.49
N SER A 76 4.80 11.83 4.27
CA SER A 76 6.15 12.12 4.74
C SER A 76 6.86 13.14 3.85
N PRO A 77 7.28 14.31 4.38
CA PRO A 77 8.04 15.28 3.61
C PRO A 77 9.41 14.75 3.16
N GLU A 78 10.05 13.87 3.93
CA GLU A 78 11.32 13.23 3.59
C GLU A 78 11.17 12.29 2.40
N MET A 79 10.13 11.45 2.40
CA MET A 79 9.80 10.56 1.28
C MET A 79 9.46 11.37 0.02
N ARG A 80 8.63 12.44 0.15
CA ARG A 80 8.33 13.33 -0.99
C ARG A 80 9.59 13.94 -1.60
N LEU A 81 10.57 14.33 -0.79
CA LEU A 81 11.83 14.89 -1.28
C LEU A 81 12.63 13.87 -2.11
N ILE A 82 12.69 12.61 -1.67
CA ILE A 82 13.37 11.53 -2.40
C ILE A 82 12.60 11.20 -3.68
N ALA A 83 11.28 11.05 -3.59
CA ALA A 83 10.43 10.78 -4.74
C ALA A 83 10.55 11.90 -5.81
N SER A 84 10.53 13.18 -5.40
CA SER A 84 10.70 14.31 -6.32
C SER A 84 12.03 14.25 -7.10
N LYS A 85 13.13 13.88 -6.42
CA LYS A 85 14.43 13.66 -7.09
C LYS A 85 14.40 12.51 -8.08
N LYS A 86 13.70 11.42 -7.76
CA LYS A 86 13.58 10.21 -8.59
C LYS A 86 12.66 10.40 -9.78
N LEU A 87 11.52 11.06 -9.58
CA LEU A 87 10.45 11.22 -10.57
C LEU A 87 10.62 12.48 -11.45
N GLY A 88 11.42 13.44 -11.00
CA GLY A 88 11.59 14.76 -11.59
C GLY A 88 10.83 15.86 -10.84
N GLU A 89 11.44 17.04 -10.77
CA GLU A 89 10.93 18.18 -9.97
C GLU A 89 9.57 18.73 -10.45
N ASN A 90 9.12 18.35 -11.64
CA ASN A 90 7.84 18.79 -12.20
C ASN A 90 6.66 17.89 -11.78
N VAL A 91 6.90 16.79 -11.06
CA VAL A 91 5.84 15.93 -10.55
C VAL A 91 5.24 16.57 -9.29
N ASP A 92 3.95 16.87 -9.33
CA ASP A 92 3.24 17.45 -8.18
C ASP A 92 2.84 16.33 -7.20
N ILE A 93 3.65 16.14 -6.16
CA ILE A 93 3.41 15.15 -5.11
C ILE A 93 2.66 15.84 -3.97
N HIS A 94 1.45 15.37 -3.69
CA HIS A 94 0.56 16.01 -2.72
C HIS A 94 0.78 15.49 -1.31
N ASP A 95 0.76 16.40 -0.32
CA ASP A 95 0.65 16.02 1.10
C ASP A 95 -0.75 15.50 1.37
N GLY A 96 -0.84 14.31 1.94
CA GLY A 96 -2.09 13.66 2.28
C GLY A 96 -1.85 12.25 2.78
N ASP A 97 -2.88 11.65 3.36
CA ASP A 97 -2.87 10.24 3.79
C ASP A 97 -4.03 9.47 3.14
N LEU A 98 -4.25 8.24 3.56
CA LEU A 98 -5.29 7.35 3.02
C LEU A 98 -6.74 7.86 3.20
N ILE A 99 -6.97 8.86 4.06
CA ILE A 99 -8.31 9.38 4.38
C ILE A 99 -8.40 10.89 4.12
N ASP A 100 -7.37 11.64 4.51
CA ASP A 100 -7.31 13.09 4.35
C ASP A 100 -6.28 13.47 3.29
N PHE A 101 -6.75 13.86 2.11
CA PHE A 101 -5.93 14.19 0.95
C PHE A 101 -6.64 15.17 0.02
N PRO A 102 -5.88 15.96 -0.79
CA PRO A 102 -6.44 16.79 -1.84
C PRO A 102 -7.16 15.94 -2.89
N LYS A 103 -8.39 16.32 -3.24
CA LYS A 103 -9.15 15.57 -4.25
C LYS A 103 -8.55 15.78 -5.64
N PRO A 104 -8.35 14.69 -6.42
CA PRO A 104 -7.97 14.81 -7.82
C PRO A 104 -8.96 15.67 -8.60
N THR A 105 -8.45 16.52 -9.50
CA THR A 105 -9.29 17.35 -10.37
C THR A 105 -9.81 16.58 -11.58
N GLN A 106 -9.15 15.51 -11.97
CA GLN A 106 -9.56 14.60 -13.02
C GLN A 106 -10.26 13.37 -12.47
N GLN A 107 -11.07 12.71 -13.28
CA GLN A 107 -11.72 11.48 -12.88
C GLN A 107 -10.69 10.35 -12.76
N ILE A 108 -10.66 9.71 -11.60
CA ILE A 108 -9.81 8.55 -11.32
C ILE A 108 -10.56 7.28 -11.71
N ASP A 109 -9.89 6.35 -12.36
CA ASP A 109 -10.41 5.02 -12.66
C ASP A 109 -9.82 3.91 -11.79
N THR A 110 -8.65 4.15 -11.22
CA THR A 110 -7.95 3.19 -10.36
C THR A 110 -7.34 3.87 -9.14
N ILE A 111 -7.43 3.22 -7.99
CA ILE A 111 -6.74 3.61 -6.75
C ILE A 111 -5.75 2.52 -6.41
N VAL A 112 -4.49 2.89 -6.16
CA VAL A 112 -3.41 1.93 -5.84
C VAL A 112 -2.68 2.31 -4.57
N SER A 113 -2.07 1.30 -3.95
CA SER A 113 -1.17 1.46 -2.81
C SER A 113 -0.30 0.20 -2.67
N SER A 114 0.92 0.35 -2.16
CA SER A 114 1.80 -0.76 -1.84
C SER A 114 2.42 -0.58 -0.46
N TYR A 115 2.19 -1.54 0.45
CA TYR A 115 2.72 -1.57 1.82
C TYR A 115 2.32 -0.35 2.68
N VAL A 116 1.06 0.09 2.60
CA VAL A 116 0.58 1.30 3.31
C VAL A 116 -0.75 1.08 4.03
N PHE A 117 -1.63 0.22 3.49
CA PHE A 117 -3.01 0.12 3.96
C PHE A 117 -3.12 -0.47 5.38
N HIS A 118 -2.10 -1.23 5.83
CA HIS A 118 -1.98 -1.74 7.19
C HIS A 118 -1.78 -0.64 8.26
N HIS A 119 -1.48 0.59 7.88
CA HIS A 119 -1.40 1.70 8.83
C HIS A 119 -2.77 2.19 9.33
N LEU A 120 -3.86 1.77 8.71
CA LEU A 120 -5.22 2.06 9.16
C LEU A 120 -5.75 0.94 10.06
N THR A 121 -6.49 1.30 11.10
CA THR A 121 -7.31 0.35 11.85
C THR A 121 -8.41 -0.24 10.97
N ASP A 122 -9.07 -1.32 11.39
CA ASP A 122 -10.14 -1.95 10.58
C ASP A 122 -11.33 -0.99 10.34
N ASP A 123 -11.70 -0.18 11.34
CA ASP A 123 -12.74 0.83 11.17
C ASP A 123 -12.34 1.93 10.18
N GLU A 124 -11.09 2.37 10.23
CA GLU A 124 -10.56 3.35 9.28
C GLU A 124 -10.44 2.79 7.86
N LYS A 125 -10.06 1.50 7.71
CA LYS A 125 -10.09 0.81 6.41
C LYS A 125 -11.50 0.79 5.82
N TYR A 126 -12.51 0.53 6.65
CA TYR A 126 -13.90 0.55 6.21
C TYR A 126 -14.32 1.94 5.70
N GLU A 127 -14.02 3.01 6.44
CA GLU A 127 -14.35 4.39 6.02
C GLU A 127 -13.53 4.83 4.79
N ALA A 128 -12.25 4.43 4.69
CA ALA A 128 -11.43 4.68 3.51
C ALA A 128 -12.02 4.00 2.25
N ILE A 129 -12.42 2.73 2.32
CA ILE A 129 -13.05 1.99 1.21
C ILE A 129 -14.36 2.68 0.78
N LYS A 130 -15.16 3.13 1.73
CA LYS A 130 -16.40 3.88 1.47
C LYS A 130 -16.12 5.23 0.77
N LEU A 131 -15.09 5.94 1.19
CA LEU A 131 -14.61 7.16 0.52
C LEU A 131 -14.19 6.86 -0.92
N TYR A 132 -13.37 5.82 -1.13
CA TYR A 132 -12.89 5.42 -2.46
C TYR A 132 -14.01 5.01 -3.40
N HIS A 133 -15.07 4.36 -2.88
CA HIS A 133 -16.27 4.08 -3.66
C HIS A 133 -16.88 5.37 -4.24
N SER A 134 -16.88 6.48 -3.49
CA SER A 134 -17.41 7.75 -3.97
C SER A 134 -16.58 8.41 -5.07
N LEU A 135 -15.28 8.11 -5.15
CA LEU A 135 -14.35 8.67 -6.13
C LEU A 135 -14.33 7.91 -7.45
N LEU A 136 -14.55 6.60 -7.39
CA LEU A 136 -14.44 5.73 -8.56
C LEU A 136 -15.73 5.70 -9.38
N PRO A 137 -15.64 5.60 -10.72
CA PRO A 137 -16.77 5.26 -11.57
C PRO A 137 -17.18 3.78 -11.38
N VAL A 138 -18.32 3.38 -11.92
CA VAL A 138 -18.67 1.95 -12.08
C VAL A 138 -17.57 1.24 -12.88
N ASN A 139 -17.19 0.05 -12.47
CA ASN A 139 -16.03 -0.71 -12.95
C ASN A 139 -14.65 -0.10 -12.61
N GLY A 140 -14.59 1.02 -11.89
CA GLY A 140 -13.34 1.54 -11.34
C GLY A 140 -12.77 0.57 -10.29
N LYS A 141 -11.45 0.58 -10.11
CA LYS A 141 -10.74 -0.44 -9.34
C LYS A 141 -9.97 0.13 -8.15
N ILE A 142 -9.83 -0.70 -7.13
CA ILE A 142 -8.85 -0.54 -6.06
C ILE A 142 -7.90 -1.73 -6.15
N ILE A 143 -6.58 -1.46 -6.21
CA ILE A 143 -5.54 -2.48 -6.31
C ILE A 143 -4.48 -2.18 -5.25
N PHE A 144 -4.53 -2.92 -4.16
CA PHE A 144 -3.58 -2.75 -3.05
C PHE A 144 -2.73 -4.00 -2.88
N ALA A 145 -1.41 -3.83 -2.80
CA ALA A 145 -0.50 -4.86 -2.34
C ALA A 145 -0.12 -4.57 -0.89
N ASP A 146 -0.37 -5.51 -0.01
CA ASP A 146 -0.07 -5.31 1.41
C ASP A 146 0.13 -6.64 2.13
N THR A 147 0.74 -6.58 3.31
CA THR A 147 0.79 -7.70 4.24
C THR A 147 -0.61 -7.99 4.76
N MET A 148 -1.10 -9.19 4.51
CA MET A 148 -2.43 -9.66 4.92
C MET A 148 -2.37 -11.12 5.33
N PHE A 149 -3.27 -11.52 6.21
CA PHE A 149 -3.32 -12.91 6.69
C PHE A 149 -4.70 -13.55 6.43
N GLN A 150 -4.69 -14.84 6.13
CA GLN A 150 -5.94 -15.58 5.92
C GLN A 150 -6.73 -15.77 7.21
N THR A 151 -6.02 -15.97 8.31
CA THR A 151 -6.61 -16.23 9.64
C THR A 151 -5.75 -15.60 10.73
N GLU A 152 -6.35 -15.41 11.90
CA GLU A 152 -5.62 -15.00 13.11
C GLU A 152 -4.49 -15.99 13.47
N GLU A 153 -4.72 -17.29 13.29
CA GLU A 153 -3.69 -18.31 13.53
C GLU A 153 -2.48 -18.13 12.60
N ALA A 154 -2.71 -17.83 11.31
CA ALA A 154 -1.64 -17.56 10.36
C ALA A 154 -0.84 -16.32 10.78
N PHE A 155 -1.51 -15.27 11.24
CA PHE A 155 -0.87 -14.05 11.75
C PHE A 155 -0.01 -14.35 12.99
N GLN A 156 -0.54 -15.02 13.98
CA GLN A 156 0.19 -15.37 15.21
C GLN A 156 1.38 -16.31 14.94
N ASN A 157 1.26 -17.17 13.93
CA ASN A 157 2.37 -18.04 13.50
C ASN A 157 3.54 -17.22 12.93
N GLU A 158 3.29 -16.15 12.16
CA GLU A 158 4.38 -15.29 11.64
C GLU A 158 5.07 -14.50 12.77
N ILE A 159 4.32 -14.00 13.75
CA ILE A 159 4.90 -13.38 14.95
C ILE A 159 5.80 -14.39 15.70
N THR A 160 5.34 -15.64 15.84
CA THR A 160 6.09 -16.70 16.51
C THR A 160 7.37 -17.05 15.74
N LYS A 161 7.31 -17.14 14.40
CA LYS A 161 8.48 -17.39 13.54
C LYS A 161 9.52 -16.27 13.67
N ALA A 162 9.08 -15.00 13.63
CA ALA A 162 9.96 -13.85 13.80
C ALA A 162 10.66 -13.87 15.16
N ASP A 163 9.92 -14.19 16.25
CA ASP A 163 10.48 -14.32 17.59
C ASP A 163 11.52 -15.45 17.68
N GLN A 164 11.23 -16.62 17.11
CA GLN A 164 12.15 -17.78 17.07
C GLN A 164 13.40 -17.52 16.23
N ALA A 165 13.29 -16.71 15.17
CA ALA A 165 14.41 -16.28 14.34
C ALA A 165 15.23 -15.13 14.96
N ASN A 166 14.78 -14.60 16.11
CA ASN A 166 15.31 -13.38 16.74
C ASN A 166 15.25 -12.16 15.82
N PHE A 167 14.19 -12.07 14.98
CA PHE A 167 13.84 -10.94 14.15
C PHE A 167 12.99 -9.95 14.95
N ILE A 168 13.69 -9.11 15.71
CA ILE A 168 13.07 -8.28 16.73
C ILE A 168 12.22 -7.17 16.12
N ASP A 169 12.75 -6.52 15.09
CA ASP A 169 12.08 -5.38 14.45
C ASP A 169 10.82 -5.86 13.69
N LEU A 170 10.92 -6.94 12.91
CA LEU A 170 9.77 -7.53 12.22
C LEU A 170 8.69 -7.99 13.21
N ARG A 171 9.09 -8.67 14.31
CA ARG A 171 8.15 -9.12 15.34
C ARG A 171 7.39 -7.94 15.98
N ASP A 172 8.10 -6.86 16.26
CA ASP A 172 7.53 -5.69 16.94
C ASP A 172 6.62 -4.89 15.98
N ASP A 173 6.97 -4.80 14.69
CA ASP A 173 6.11 -4.24 13.65
C ASP A 173 4.83 -5.07 13.46
N LEU A 174 4.95 -6.40 13.37
CA LEU A 174 3.78 -7.29 13.29
C LEU A 174 2.81 -7.10 14.47
N LYS A 175 3.30 -6.70 15.64
CA LYS A 175 2.45 -6.46 16.83
C LYS A 175 1.91 -5.04 16.92
N ARG A 176 2.56 -4.07 16.28
CA ARG A 176 2.24 -2.64 16.40
C ARG A 176 1.27 -2.16 15.34
N GLU A 177 1.37 -2.71 14.12
CA GLU A 177 0.62 -2.26 12.98
C GLU A 177 -0.68 -3.08 12.78
N TYR A 178 -1.59 -2.56 11.95
CA TYR A 178 -2.95 -3.09 11.82
C TYR A 178 -3.09 -3.96 10.55
N TYR A 179 -2.36 -5.09 10.52
CA TYR A 179 -2.42 -6.01 9.37
C TYR A 179 -3.80 -6.65 9.21
N PRO A 180 -4.47 -6.47 8.05
CA PRO A 180 -5.84 -6.95 7.90
C PRO A 180 -5.92 -8.46 7.75
N LEU A 181 -6.98 -9.05 8.32
CA LEU A 181 -7.39 -10.40 7.98
C LEU A 181 -8.22 -10.39 6.70
N ILE A 182 -7.93 -11.30 5.76
CA ILE A 182 -8.62 -11.38 4.46
C ILE A 182 -10.14 -11.48 4.60
N PRO A 183 -10.73 -12.27 5.52
CA PRO A 183 -12.19 -12.29 5.68
C PRO A 183 -12.79 -10.95 6.12
N VAL A 184 -12.07 -10.18 6.95
CA VAL A 184 -12.51 -8.87 7.44
C VAL A 184 -12.49 -7.85 6.30
N ILE A 185 -11.35 -7.73 5.63
CA ILE A 185 -11.20 -6.75 4.55
C ILE A 185 -12.09 -7.10 3.33
N ARG A 186 -12.32 -8.37 3.04
CA ARG A 186 -13.32 -8.83 2.06
C ARG A 186 -14.69 -8.29 2.40
N SER A 187 -15.13 -8.47 3.64
CA SER A 187 -16.44 -7.97 4.12
C SER A 187 -16.54 -6.44 4.00
N HIS A 188 -15.46 -5.70 4.24
CA HIS A 188 -15.44 -4.24 4.07
C HIS A 188 -15.65 -3.82 2.62
N PHE A 189 -14.97 -4.46 1.66
CA PHE A 189 -15.16 -4.20 0.24
C PHE A 189 -16.58 -4.56 -0.24
N GLU A 190 -17.07 -5.75 0.09
CA GLU A 190 -18.38 -6.23 -0.35
C GLU A 190 -19.53 -5.35 0.20
N LYS A 191 -19.46 -4.95 1.48
CA LYS A 191 -20.42 -4.04 2.10
C LYS A 191 -20.42 -2.64 1.49
N ASN A 192 -19.31 -2.22 0.90
CA ASN A 192 -19.20 -0.95 0.20
C ASN A 192 -19.40 -1.05 -1.31
N GLY A 193 -20.00 -2.13 -1.83
CA GLY A 193 -20.42 -2.23 -3.23
C GLY A 193 -19.29 -2.58 -4.19
N PHE A 194 -18.30 -3.33 -3.74
CA PHE A 194 -17.23 -3.88 -4.61
C PHE A 194 -17.34 -5.39 -4.73
N SER A 195 -17.03 -5.92 -5.90
CA SER A 195 -16.58 -7.31 -6.04
C SER A 195 -15.08 -7.36 -5.75
N VAL A 196 -14.59 -8.38 -5.03
CA VAL A 196 -13.20 -8.42 -4.56
C VAL A 196 -12.56 -9.79 -4.73
N SER A 197 -11.32 -9.79 -5.18
CA SER A 197 -10.45 -10.96 -5.28
C SER A 197 -9.11 -10.72 -4.57
N PHE A 198 -8.46 -11.81 -4.17
CA PHE A 198 -7.16 -11.78 -3.47
C PHE A 198 -6.22 -12.77 -4.15
N GLN A 199 -4.97 -12.34 -4.35
CA GLN A 199 -3.90 -13.18 -4.88
C GLN A 199 -2.67 -13.09 -3.98
N GLN A 200 -2.20 -14.23 -3.49
CA GLN A 200 -0.99 -14.31 -2.69
C GLN A 200 0.27 -14.24 -3.56
N PHE A 201 1.26 -13.45 -3.12
CA PHE A 201 2.56 -13.32 -3.79
C PHE A 201 3.70 -13.95 -3.00
N ASN A 202 3.66 -13.82 -1.68
CA ASN A 202 4.60 -14.46 -0.76
C ASN A 202 3.88 -14.79 0.56
N ASP A 203 4.60 -15.15 1.60
CA ASP A 203 4.00 -15.56 2.88
C ASP A 203 3.32 -14.40 3.62
N PHE A 204 3.67 -13.15 3.29
CA PHE A 204 3.13 -11.93 3.87
C PHE A 204 2.17 -11.21 2.92
N VAL A 205 2.57 -11.03 1.66
CA VAL A 205 1.95 -10.07 0.74
C VAL A 205 0.89 -10.69 -0.14
N TRP A 206 -0.25 -10.02 -0.16
CA TRP A 206 -1.37 -10.28 -1.04
C TRP A 206 -1.69 -9.04 -1.88
N ILE A 207 -2.09 -9.24 -3.12
CA ILE A 207 -2.78 -8.21 -3.90
C ILE A 207 -4.27 -8.41 -3.73
N VAL A 208 -4.95 -7.38 -3.23
CA VAL A 208 -6.39 -7.25 -3.30
C VAL A 208 -6.75 -6.45 -4.55
N GLU A 209 -7.64 -6.97 -5.37
CA GLU A 209 -8.27 -6.25 -6.48
C GLU A 209 -9.77 -6.19 -6.23
N ALA A 210 -10.29 -4.97 -6.06
CA ALA A 210 -11.71 -4.70 -5.84
C ALA A 210 -12.25 -3.85 -6.99
N THR A 211 -13.35 -4.29 -7.59
CA THR A 211 -14.01 -3.58 -8.72
C THR A 211 -15.37 -3.08 -8.26
N LYS A 212 -15.62 -1.78 -8.44
CA LYS A 212 -16.90 -1.15 -8.12
C LYS A 212 -18.02 -1.69 -9.00
N LEU A 213 -19.11 -2.14 -8.35
CA LEU A 213 -20.31 -2.69 -8.99
C LEU A 213 -21.26 -1.60 -9.53
#